data_fc4f128f06f08a9357ed8e9483674045
#
_entry.id   fc4f128f06f08a9357ed8e9483674045
#
_cell.length_a   1.000
_cell.length_b   1.000
_cell.length_c   1.000
_cell.angle_alpha   90.00
_cell.angle_beta   90.00
_cell.angle_gamma   90.00
#
_symmetry.space_group_name_H-M   'P 1'
#
loop_
_entity.id
_entity.type
_entity.pdbx_description
1 polymer ?
#
loop_
_entity_poly.entity_id
_entity_poly.type
_entity_poly.pdbx_seq_one_letter_code
_entity_poly.pdbx_strand_id
1 'polypeptide(L)'
;MKSGKKLDLSLYLVLDANLCKTPEGMAETARKAVEGGCTVVQLRAPEWKKKKQLRAAFLLKELLKDTDVLFIVDDHIDIALLSGADGVHVGQEDIDPKYVRQLLGPDAVIGLSVGSIKELNTIGPDVDYIGIGPVFSTKTKVDAGAAVGLGLLEYISKEAGLPNVAIGGINQSNAADCIHHGADGVAVVSAICGAEDPKAAAAAI
;
A
#
# COMPACT_ATOMS: atom_id res chain seq x y z
N MET A 1 7.19 16.44 8.85
CA MET A 1 8.42 16.66 8.04
C MET A 1 8.05 16.36 6.60
N LYS A 2 8.18 17.32 5.70
CA LYS A 2 7.97 17.05 4.26
C LYS A 2 8.98 16.03 3.82
N SER A 3 8.54 14.85 3.37
CA SER A 3 9.46 13.89 2.75
C SER A 3 10.03 14.43 1.45
N GLY A 4 9.36 15.42 0.85
CA GLY A 4 9.71 15.97 -0.47
C GLY A 4 9.50 14.97 -1.62
N LYS A 5 9.12 13.74 -1.30
CA LYS A 5 8.91 12.67 -2.27
C LYS A 5 7.61 12.88 -3.03
N LYS A 6 7.60 12.51 -4.30
CA LYS A 6 6.40 12.53 -5.15
C LYS A 6 5.54 11.30 -4.84
N LEU A 7 4.21 11.47 -4.87
CA LEU A 7 3.27 10.35 -4.84
C LEU A 7 3.30 9.65 -6.21
N ASP A 8 4.07 8.57 -6.29
CA ASP A 8 4.17 7.70 -7.46
C ASP A 8 3.63 6.32 -7.06
N LEU A 9 2.46 5.96 -7.58
CA LEU A 9 1.75 4.72 -7.26
C LEU A 9 2.02 3.59 -8.27
N SER A 10 2.93 3.76 -9.22
CA SER A 10 3.15 2.84 -10.36
C SER A 10 3.28 1.39 -9.91
N LEU A 11 4.17 1.09 -8.96
CA LEU A 11 4.31 -0.24 -8.37
C LEU A 11 4.38 -0.16 -6.84
N TYR A 12 3.35 -0.64 -6.18
CA TYR A 12 3.15 -0.55 -4.75
C TYR A 12 3.33 -1.93 -4.10
N LEU A 13 4.36 -2.11 -3.27
CA LEU A 13 4.58 -3.33 -2.51
C LEU A 13 3.90 -3.23 -1.14
N VAL A 14 2.98 -4.15 -0.84
CA VAL A 14 2.49 -4.38 0.54
C VAL A 14 3.24 -5.57 1.12
N LEU A 15 4.08 -5.31 2.13
CA LEU A 15 4.84 -6.33 2.84
C LEU A 15 3.92 -7.11 3.78
N ASP A 16 3.96 -8.43 3.68
CA ASP A 16 3.15 -9.33 4.49
C ASP A 16 3.98 -10.02 5.58
N ALA A 17 3.47 -9.99 6.82
CA ALA A 17 4.16 -10.53 8.00
C ALA A 17 4.41 -12.03 7.94
N ASN A 18 3.50 -12.79 7.30
CA ASN A 18 3.58 -14.25 7.20
C ASN A 18 4.55 -14.69 6.11
N LEU A 19 4.61 -13.96 5.00
CA LEU A 19 5.52 -14.25 3.89
C LEU A 19 6.95 -13.80 4.21
N CYS A 20 7.12 -12.60 4.77
CA CYS A 20 8.45 -12.06 5.12
C CYS A 20 9.00 -12.58 6.46
N LYS A 21 8.14 -13.09 7.37
CA LYS A 21 8.45 -13.78 8.65
C LYS A 21 9.11 -12.91 9.73
N THR A 22 10.04 -12.05 9.38
CA THR A 22 10.84 -11.24 10.32
C THR A 22 10.95 -9.78 9.85
N PRO A 23 11.26 -8.83 10.75
CA PRO A 23 11.57 -7.46 10.39
C PRO A 23 12.70 -7.36 9.35
N GLU A 24 13.75 -8.16 9.50
CA GLU A 24 14.86 -8.22 8.57
C GLU A 24 14.44 -8.81 7.21
N GLY A 25 13.56 -9.82 7.21
CA GLY A 25 12.97 -10.39 5.99
C GLY A 25 12.13 -9.37 5.23
N MET A 26 11.37 -8.52 5.93
CA MET A 26 10.64 -7.40 5.31
C MET A 26 11.59 -6.39 4.68
N ALA A 27 12.66 -6.00 5.39
CA ALA A 27 13.65 -5.06 4.87
C ALA A 27 14.38 -5.62 3.63
N GLU A 28 14.74 -6.90 3.64
CA GLU A 28 15.40 -7.53 2.50
C GLU A 28 14.46 -7.68 1.29
N THR A 29 13.19 -8.06 1.52
CA THR A 29 12.19 -8.10 0.44
C THR A 29 11.97 -6.71 -0.16
N ALA A 30 11.84 -5.68 0.69
CA ALA A 30 11.67 -4.30 0.25
C ALA A 30 12.89 -3.82 -0.57
N ARG A 31 14.11 -4.08 -0.09
CA ARG A 31 15.34 -3.71 -0.80
C ARG A 31 15.37 -4.27 -2.22
N LYS A 32 15.11 -5.57 -2.37
CA LYS A 32 15.07 -6.23 -3.67
C LYS A 32 13.95 -5.69 -4.56
N ALA A 33 12.76 -5.48 -4.00
CA ALA A 33 11.63 -4.97 -4.76
C ALA A 33 11.87 -3.53 -5.25
N VAL A 34 12.50 -2.68 -4.45
CA VAL A 34 12.89 -1.31 -4.84
C VAL A 34 13.92 -1.35 -5.97
N GLU A 35 14.91 -2.25 -5.90
CA GLU A 35 15.84 -2.49 -7.02
C GLU A 35 15.14 -2.99 -8.29
N GLY A 36 13.95 -3.59 -8.16
CA GLY A 36 13.08 -4.04 -9.24
C GLY A 36 12.09 -2.99 -9.75
N GLY A 37 12.05 -1.79 -9.14
CA GLY A 37 11.23 -0.68 -9.61
C GLY A 37 10.02 -0.32 -8.73
N CYS A 38 9.87 -0.90 -7.52
CA CYS A 38 8.81 -0.47 -6.60
C CYS A 38 8.98 1.00 -6.20
N THR A 39 7.87 1.74 -6.25
CA THR A 39 7.77 3.18 -5.95
C THR A 39 7.16 3.46 -4.57
N VAL A 40 6.41 2.50 -4.01
CA VAL A 40 5.85 2.56 -2.66
C VAL A 40 6.09 1.25 -1.93
N VAL A 41 6.46 1.33 -0.66
CA VAL A 41 6.57 0.18 0.25
C VAL A 41 5.66 0.40 1.46
N GLN A 42 4.71 -0.51 1.69
CA GLN A 42 3.82 -0.50 2.85
C GLN A 42 4.19 -1.61 3.83
N LEU A 43 4.35 -1.25 5.10
CA LEU A 43 4.48 -2.21 6.21
C LEU A 43 3.09 -2.67 6.65
N ARG A 44 2.75 -3.94 6.43
CA ARG A 44 1.53 -4.58 6.93
C ARG A 44 1.85 -5.80 7.78
N ALA A 45 1.57 -5.71 9.08
CA ALA A 45 1.89 -6.76 10.04
C ALA A 45 0.89 -6.78 11.22
N PRO A 46 -0.42 -6.95 10.98
CA PRO A 46 -1.44 -6.84 12.03
C PRO A 46 -1.24 -7.85 13.17
N GLU A 47 -0.70 -9.04 12.90
CA GLU A 47 -0.48 -10.08 13.91
C GLU A 47 0.77 -9.84 14.78
N TRP A 48 1.65 -8.91 14.36
CA TRP A 48 2.87 -8.64 15.14
C TRP A 48 2.58 -7.68 16.30
N LYS A 49 3.21 -7.95 17.45
CA LYS A 49 3.21 -7.00 18.56
C LYS A 49 3.94 -5.70 18.18
N LYS A 50 3.49 -4.57 18.72
CA LYS A 50 3.99 -3.21 18.42
C LYS A 50 5.52 -3.09 18.41
N LYS A 51 6.22 -3.71 19.37
CA LYS A 51 7.70 -3.69 19.40
C LYS A 51 8.32 -4.30 18.12
N LYS A 52 7.72 -5.37 17.59
CA LYS A 52 8.21 -6.03 16.36
C LYS A 52 7.87 -5.19 15.13
N GLN A 53 6.65 -4.61 15.08
CA GLN A 53 6.25 -3.69 14.01
C GLN A 53 7.17 -2.48 13.95
N LEU A 54 7.43 -1.84 15.11
CA LEU A 54 8.31 -0.66 15.19
C LEU A 54 9.74 -0.96 14.75
N ARG A 55 10.27 -2.16 15.09
CA ARG A 55 11.57 -2.59 14.57
C ARG A 55 11.59 -2.68 13.05
N ALA A 56 10.57 -3.31 12.45
CA ALA A 56 10.44 -3.37 10.99
C ALA A 56 10.35 -1.98 10.37
N ALA A 57 9.53 -1.11 10.97
CA ALA A 57 9.36 0.26 10.50
C ALA A 57 10.66 1.07 10.50
N PHE A 58 11.49 0.94 11.54
CA PHE A 58 12.81 1.61 11.58
C PHE A 58 13.77 1.06 10.52
N LEU A 59 13.79 -0.27 10.30
CA LEU A 59 14.62 -0.86 9.25
C LEU A 59 14.19 -0.38 7.84
N LEU A 60 12.89 -0.32 7.58
CA LEU A 60 12.35 0.18 6.32
C LEU A 60 12.63 1.68 6.15
N LYS A 61 12.44 2.49 7.19
CA LYS A 61 12.74 3.93 7.14
C LYS A 61 14.20 4.19 6.83
N GLU A 62 15.12 3.47 7.48
CA GLU A 62 16.56 3.59 7.21
C GLU A 62 16.91 3.16 5.78
N LEU A 63 16.31 2.06 5.31
CA LEU A 63 16.49 1.57 3.93
C LEU A 63 16.06 2.60 2.87
N LEU A 64 14.94 3.30 3.12
CA LEU A 64 14.26 4.13 2.13
C LEU A 64 14.58 5.64 2.26
N LYS A 65 15.40 6.04 3.24
CA LYS A 65 15.63 7.47 3.58
C LYS A 65 16.22 8.29 2.43
N ASP A 66 17.12 7.68 1.64
CA ASP A 66 17.84 8.33 0.55
C ASP A 66 17.30 7.93 -0.84
N THR A 67 16.05 7.49 -0.89
CA THR A 67 15.34 7.10 -2.12
C THR A 67 14.09 7.95 -2.31
N ASP A 68 13.54 7.97 -3.53
CA ASP A 68 12.24 8.57 -3.83
C ASP A 68 11.05 7.65 -3.47
N VAL A 69 11.32 6.43 -2.99
CA VAL A 69 10.29 5.44 -2.64
C VAL A 69 9.56 5.86 -1.37
N LEU A 70 8.23 5.92 -1.42
CA LEU A 70 7.39 6.23 -0.26
C LEU A 70 7.34 5.06 0.72
N PHE A 71 7.44 5.39 2.01
CA PHE A 71 7.24 4.44 3.11
C PHE A 71 5.90 4.69 3.79
N ILE A 72 4.97 3.75 3.65
CA ILE A 72 3.61 3.78 4.21
C ILE A 72 3.48 2.72 5.30
N VAL A 73 2.71 3.00 6.33
CA VAL A 73 2.33 2.04 7.39
C VAL A 73 0.84 1.74 7.28
N ASP A 74 0.48 0.45 7.36
CA ASP A 74 -0.91 -0.02 7.35
C ASP A 74 -1.54 0.16 8.74
N ASP A 75 -2.72 0.80 8.84
CA ASP A 75 -3.59 1.01 9.99
C ASP A 75 -2.95 1.66 11.25
N HIS A 76 -1.67 1.47 11.47
CA HIS A 76 -1.00 1.80 12.73
C HIS A 76 -0.36 3.20 12.75
N ILE A 77 -1.15 4.22 13.08
CA ILE A 77 -0.72 5.63 13.13
C ILE A 77 0.42 5.85 14.14
N ASP A 78 0.37 5.16 15.28
CA ASP A 78 1.43 5.20 16.30
C ASP A 78 2.79 4.72 15.75
N ILE A 79 2.80 3.66 14.95
CA ILE A 79 4.00 3.15 14.27
C ILE A 79 4.49 4.14 13.21
N ALA A 80 3.58 4.69 12.41
CA ALA A 80 3.93 5.68 11.40
C ALA A 80 4.59 6.92 12.03
N LEU A 81 3.98 7.47 13.10
CA LEU A 81 4.48 8.64 13.81
C LEU A 81 5.86 8.39 14.40
N LEU A 82 6.04 7.27 15.12
CA LEU A 82 7.30 6.94 15.81
C LEU A 82 8.44 6.61 14.84
N SER A 83 8.15 5.99 13.70
CA SER A 83 9.16 5.64 12.70
C SER A 83 9.48 6.79 11.75
N GLY A 84 8.65 7.83 11.70
CA GLY A 84 8.75 8.90 10.71
C GLY A 84 8.43 8.41 9.30
N ALA A 85 7.48 7.47 9.15
CA ALA A 85 6.98 7.04 7.85
C ALA A 85 6.44 8.24 7.05
N ASP A 86 6.39 8.11 5.73
CA ASP A 86 5.92 9.18 4.86
C ASP A 86 4.39 9.31 4.90
N GLY A 87 3.69 8.25 5.39
CA GLY A 87 2.24 8.26 5.55
C GLY A 87 1.67 6.95 6.09
N VAL A 88 0.34 6.85 5.99
CA VAL A 88 -0.42 5.67 6.39
C VAL A 88 -1.46 5.32 5.33
N HIS A 89 -1.87 4.06 5.31
CA HIS A 89 -3.06 3.58 4.59
C HIS A 89 -4.04 3.01 5.60
N VAL A 90 -5.31 3.39 5.53
CA VAL A 90 -6.36 2.94 6.44
C VAL A 90 -7.53 2.31 5.69
N GLY A 91 -8.25 1.40 6.34
CA GLY A 91 -9.50 0.84 5.86
C GLY A 91 -10.72 1.64 6.33
N GLN A 92 -11.92 1.21 5.92
CA GLN A 92 -13.19 1.87 6.25
C GLN A 92 -13.60 1.73 7.71
N GLU A 93 -13.11 0.70 8.41
CA GLU A 93 -13.40 0.41 9.82
C GLU A 93 -12.30 0.96 10.76
N ASP A 94 -11.23 1.57 10.19
CA ASP A 94 -10.12 2.13 10.94
C ASP A 94 -10.37 3.58 11.34
N ILE A 95 -9.32 4.25 11.82
CA ILE A 95 -9.42 5.67 12.21
C ILE A 95 -9.66 6.53 10.96
N ASP A 96 -10.70 7.37 11.03
CA ASP A 96 -11.08 8.30 9.96
C ASP A 96 -9.87 9.14 9.48
N PRO A 97 -9.63 9.26 8.17
CA PRO A 97 -8.54 10.06 7.58
C PRO A 97 -8.41 11.48 8.14
N LYS A 98 -9.51 12.11 8.54
CA LYS A 98 -9.52 13.43 9.20
C LYS A 98 -8.69 13.44 10.49
N TYR A 99 -8.86 12.42 11.34
CA TYR A 99 -8.09 12.32 12.58
C TYR A 99 -6.64 11.90 12.32
N VAL A 100 -6.43 11.06 11.31
CA VAL A 100 -5.08 10.70 10.85
C VAL A 100 -4.32 11.95 10.43
N ARG A 101 -4.94 12.83 9.63
CA ARG A 101 -4.40 14.11 9.19
C ARG A 101 -4.04 15.03 10.36
N GLN A 102 -4.91 15.09 11.39
CA GLN A 102 -4.66 15.88 12.62
C GLN A 102 -3.42 15.38 13.36
N LEU A 103 -3.20 14.06 13.42
CA LEU A 103 -2.09 13.44 14.15
C LEU A 103 -0.77 13.53 13.39
N LEU A 104 -0.76 13.24 12.09
CA LEU A 104 0.46 13.16 11.28
C LEU A 104 0.84 14.49 10.61
N GLY A 105 -0.08 15.44 10.57
CA GLY A 105 0.13 16.76 9.97
C GLY A 105 -0.17 16.83 8.47
N PRO A 106 -0.06 18.03 7.87
CA PRO A 106 -0.51 18.30 6.50
C PRO A 106 0.34 17.63 5.42
N ASP A 107 1.57 17.25 5.74
CA ASP A 107 2.54 16.73 4.79
C ASP A 107 2.53 15.18 4.70
N ALA A 108 1.78 14.49 5.57
CA ALA A 108 1.68 13.04 5.55
C ALA A 108 0.82 12.56 4.37
N VAL A 109 1.21 11.45 3.75
CA VAL A 109 0.42 10.79 2.70
C VAL A 109 -0.61 9.88 3.34
N ILE A 110 -1.89 10.07 3.04
CA ILE A 110 -2.99 9.29 3.59
C ILE A 110 -3.73 8.55 2.47
N GLY A 111 -3.67 7.22 2.51
CA GLY A 111 -4.43 6.33 1.64
C GLY A 111 -5.69 5.79 2.31
N LEU A 112 -6.73 5.54 1.52
CA LEU A 112 -7.97 4.93 1.98
C LEU A 112 -8.37 3.75 1.09
N SER A 113 -8.74 2.63 1.68
CA SER A 113 -9.31 1.48 0.95
C SER A 113 -10.72 1.77 0.48
N VAL A 114 -11.03 1.44 -0.79
CA VAL A 114 -12.35 1.62 -1.39
C VAL A 114 -12.70 0.36 -2.22
N GLY A 115 -13.71 -0.39 -1.79
CA GLY A 115 -14.16 -1.62 -2.44
C GLY A 115 -15.62 -1.56 -2.93
N SER A 116 -16.29 -0.41 -2.84
CA SER A 116 -17.69 -0.26 -3.24
C SER A 116 -18.06 1.18 -3.59
N ILE A 117 -19.15 1.36 -4.33
CA ILE A 117 -19.73 2.71 -4.62
C ILE A 117 -20.13 3.42 -3.32
N LYS A 118 -20.59 2.67 -2.31
CA LYS A 118 -20.92 3.25 -1.00
C LYS A 118 -19.67 3.87 -0.35
N GLU A 119 -18.56 3.18 -0.38
CA GLU A 119 -17.29 3.65 0.18
C GLU A 119 -16.69 4.79 -0.64
N LEU A 120 -16.83 4.78 -1.96
CA LEU A 120 -16.45 5.92 -2.81
C LEU A 120 -17.08 7.23 -2.32
N ASN A 121 -18.35 7.20 -1.88
CA ASN A 121 -19.06 8.37 -1.37
C ASN A 121 -18.61 8.81 0.03
N THR A 122 -17.74 8.07 0.70
CA THR A 122 -17.19 8.41 2.04
C THR A 122 -15.85 9.13 1.97
N ILE A 123 -15.25 9.26 0.78
CA ILE A 123 -13.94 9.88 0.61
C ILE A 123 -14.01 11.36 1.00
N GLY A 124 -13.24 11.73 2.01
CA GLY A 124 -13.11 13.11 2.48
C GLY A 124 -11.88 13.83 1.90
N PRO A 125 -11.75 15.13 2.17
CA PRO A 125 -10.66 15.97 1.64
C PRO A 125 -9.28 15.67 2.23
N ASP A 126 -9.23 14.84 3.28
CA ASP A 126 -7.97 14.47 3.96
C ASP A 126 -7.28 13.24 3.35
N VAL A 127 -7.86 12.65 2.29
CA VAL A 127 -7.33 11.49 1.56
C VAL A 127 -6.51 11.95 0.37
N ASP A 128 -5.29 11.43 0.22
CA ASP A 128 -4.39 11.77 -0.89
C ASP A 128 -4.46 10.74 -2.04
N TYR A 129 -4.77 9.48 -1.74
CA TYR A 129 -4.95 8.42 -2.75
C TYR A 129 -5.88 7.33 -2.22
N ILE A 130 -6.41 6.52 -3.13
CA ILE A 130 -7.27 5.38 -2.78
C ILE A 130 -6.69 4.05 -3.26
N GLY A 131 -6.91 3.00 -2.47
CA GLY A 131 -6.66 1.61 -2.86
C GLY A 131 -7.96 0.93 -3.24
N ILE A 132 -8.12 0.54 -4.52
CA ILE A 132 -9.36 -0.04 -5.04
C ILE A 132 -9.24 -1.56 -5.09
N GLY A 133 -10.10 -2.26 -4.35
CA GLY A 133 -10.06 -3.72 -4.35
C GLY A 133 -10.91 -4.41 -3.29
N PRO A 134 -10.80 -5.77 -3.26
CA PRO A 134 -9.91 -6.59 -4.10
C PRO A 134 -10.40 -6.75 -5.53
N VAL A 135 -9.57 -6.43 -6.54
CA VAL A 135 -9.97 -6.51 -7.95
C VAL A 135 -10.19 -7.96 -8.38
N PHE A 136 -9.25 -8.84 -8.03
CA PHE A 136 -9.34 -10.28 -8.27
C PHE A 136 -9.42 -11.05 -6.94
N SER A 137 -9.89 -12.29 -6.99
CA SER A 137 -9.92 -13.15 -5.81
C SER A 137 -8.54 -13.32 -5.18
N THR A 138 -8.47 -13.17 -3.87
CA THR A 138 -7.21 -13.25 -3.11
C THR A 138 -7.41 -14.03 -1.81
N LYS A 139 -6.34 -14.67 -1.33
CA LYS A 139 -6.29 -15.35 -0.01
C LYS A 139 -5.34 -14.66 0.96
N THR A 140 -4.69 -13.57 0.54
CA THR A 140 -3.64 -12.90 1.33
C THR A 140 -4.23 -12.09 2.49
N LYS A 141 -5.37 -11.43 2.28
CA LYS A 141 -6.13 -10.75 3.33
C LYS A 141 -7.41 -11.54 3.58
N VAL A 142 -7.58 -12.07 4.80
CA VAL A 142 -8.70 -12.97 5.16
C VAL A 142 -10.06 -12.28 5.04
N ASP A 143 -10.09 -10.99 5.32
CA ASP A 143 -11.25 -10.09 5.31
C ASP A 143 -11.37 -9.23 4.05
N ALA A 144 -10.69 -9.60 2.97
CA ALA A 144 -10.67 -8.81 1.73
C ALA A 144 -12.03 -8.68 1.01
N GLY A 145 -13.03 -9.45 1.41
CA GLY A 145 -14.33 -9.45 0.74
C GLY A 145 -14.32 -10.17 -0.61
N ALA A 146 -15.43 -10.06 -1.34
CA ALA A 146 -15.55 -10.59 -2.70
C ALA A 146 -14.80 -9.72 -3.72
N ALA A 147 -14.26 -10.35 -4.78
CA ALA A 147 -13.61 -9.61 -5.85
C ALA A 147 -14.58 -8.62 -6.52
N VAL A 148 -14.16 -7.37 -6.63
CA VAL A 148 -14.97 -6.28 -7.20
C VAL A 148 -14.94 -6.28 -8.74
N GLY A 149 -13.89 -6.86 -9.34
CA GLY A 149 -13.69 -6.95 -10.78
C GLY A 149 -13.25 -5.65 -11.44
N LEU A 150 -12.85 -5.76 -12.70
CA LEU A 150 -12.33 -4.64 -13.48
C LEU A 150 -13.38 -3.54 -13.76
N GLY A 151 -14.66 -3.91 -13.90
CA GLY A 151 -15.72 -2.93 -14.16
C GLY A 151 -15.95 -1.95 -13.00
N LEU A 152 -15.87 -2.42 -11.74
CA LEU A 152 -15.97 -1.53 -10.59
C LEU A 152 -14.67 -0.73 -10.38
N LEU A 153 -13.51 -1.32 -10.66
CA LEU A 153 -12.24 -0.59 -10.70
C LEU A 153 -12.34 0.61 -11.64
N GLU A 154 -12.77 0.41 -12.89
CA GLU A 154 -12.90 1.47 -13.88
C GLU A 154 -13.87 2.57 -13.43
N TYR A 155 -15.03 2.17 -12.88
CA TYR A 155 -16.00 3.12 -12.36
C TYR A 155 -15.43 3.98 -11.23
N ILE A 156 -14.82 3.36 -10.21
CA ILE A 156 -14.25 4.09 -9.06
C ILE A 156 -13.08 4.97 -9.50
N SER A 157 -12.17 4.46 -10.32
CA SER A 157 -11.02 5.23 -10.84
C SER A 157 -11.44 6.51 -11.55
N LYS A 158 -12.53 6.43 -12.33
CA LYS A 158 -13.07 7.58 -13.06
C LYS A 158 -13.77 8.60 -12.15
N GLU A 159 -14.55 8.12 -11.18
CA GLU A 159 -15.42 8.98 -10.36
C GLU A 159 -14.72 9.56 -9.12
N ALA A 160 -13.66 8.93 -8.63
CA ALA A 160 -12.99 9.35 -7.39
C ALA A 160 -12.24 10.68 -7.50
N GLY A 161 -11.71 11.00 -8.69
CA GLY A 161 -10.93 12.22 -8.91
C GLY A 161 -9.62 12.30 -8.08
N LEU A 162 -9.16 11.16 -7.56
CA LEU A 162 -7.94 11.03 -6.78
C LEU A 162 -7.00 10.01 -7.43
N PRO A 163 -5.68 10.12 -7.20
CA PRO A 163 -4.74 9.07 -7.52
C PRO A 163 -5.19 7.74 -6.91
N ASN A 164 -5.05 6.66 -7.67
CA ASN A 164 -5.56 5.37 -7.23
C ASN A 164 -4.61 4.21 -7.57
N VAL A 165 -4.70 3.16 -6.76
CA VAL A 165 -3.96 1.92 -6.97
C VAL A 165 -4.89 0.73 -6.88
N ALA A 166 -4.85 -0.15 -7.88
CA ALA A 166 -5.59 -1.41 -7.86
C ALA A 166 -4.91 -2.42 -6.94
N ILE A 167 -5.67 -3.14 -6.12
CA ILE A 167 -5.14 -4.17 -5.20
C ILE A 167 -6.01 -5.41 -5.20
N GLY A 168 -5.41 -6.56 -4.85
CA GLY A 168 -6.09 -7.83 -4.65
C GLY A 168 -5.95 -8.79 -5.83
N GLY A 169 -5.21 -9.89 -5.61
CA GLY A 169 -4.98 -10.95 -6.59
C GLY A 169 -4.16 -10.56 -7.82
N ILE A 170 -3.44 -9.42 -7.74
CA ILE A 170 -2.67 -8.86 -8.86
C ILE A 170 -1.28 -9.51 -8.94
N ASN A 171 -0.84 -9.76 -10.17
CA ASN A 171 0.45 -10.32 -10.52
C ASN A 171 0.81 -9.93 -11.98
N GLN A 172 1.97 -10.38 -12.47
CA GLN A 172 2.47 -10.07 -13.81
C GLN A 172 1.46 -10.33 -14.95
N SER A 173 0.56 -11.33 -14.80
CA SER A 173 -0.36 -11.71 -15.90
C SER A 173 -1.60 -10.83 -16.02
N ASN A 174 -1.94 -10.03 -14.98
CA ASN A 174 -3.16 -9.24 -14.92
C ASN A 174 -2.97 -7.78 -14.49
N ALA A 175 -1.75 -7.36 -14.17
CA ALA A 175 -1.44 -5.98 -13.78
C ALA A 175 -1.81 -4.98 -14.90
N ALA A 176 -1.47 -5.29 -16.15
CA ALA A 176 -1.77 -4.45 -17.30
C ALA A 176 -3.29 -4.22 -17.47
N ASP A 177 -4.13 -5.22 -17.14
CA ASP A 177 -5.59 -5.07 -17.22
C ASP A 177 -6.09 -4.02 -16.23
N CYS A 178 -5.49 -3.92 -15.03
CA CYS A 178 -5.85 -2.89 -14.06
C CYS A 178 -5.53 -1.48 -14.59
N ILE A 179 -4.37 -1.30 -15.20
CA ILE A 179 -3.95 -0.02 -15.79
C ILE A 179 -4.89 0.35 -16.95
N HIS A 180 -5.23 -0.58 -17.83
CA HIS A 180 -6.17 -0.36 -18.93
C HIS A 180 -7.57 0.05 -18.44
N HIS A 181 -7.96 -0.33 -17.21
CA HIS A 181 -9.21 0.04 -16.56
C HIS A 181 -9.06 1.25 -15.60
N GLY A 182 -8.05 2.08 -15.82
CA GLY A 182 -7.93 3.39 -15.19
C GLY A 182 -7.20 3.44 -13.86
N ALA A 183 -6.57 2.35 -13.42
CA ALA A 183 -5.67 2.43 -12.26
C ALA A 183 -4.39 3.21 -12.62
N ASP A 184 -3.93 4.10 -11.73
CA ASP A 184 -2.65 4.80 -11.88
C ASP A 184 -1.45 3.89 -11.54
N GLY A 185 -1.71 2.79 -10.86
CA GLY A 185 -0.73 1.78 -10.51
C GLY A 185 -1.35 0.53 -9.91
N VAL A 186 -0.48 -0.42 -9.51
CA VAL A 186 -0.91 -1.69 -8.91
C VAL A 186 -0.23 -1.95 -7.59
N ALA A 187 -1.00 -2.42 -6.59
CA ALA A 187 -0.49 -2.87 -5.31
C ALA A 187 -0.46 -4.40 -5.25
N VAL A 188 0.67 -4.95 -4.88
CA VAL A 188 0.90 -6.40 -4.85
C VAL A 188 1.46 -6.85 -3.50
N VAL A 189 1.10 -8.05 -3.10
CA VAL A 189 1.57 -8.70 -1.87
C VAL A 189 2.34 -9.97 -2.23
N SER A 190 1.63 -11.07 -2.43
CA SER A 190 2.23 -12.39 -2.60
C SER A 190 3.04 -12.54 -3.90
N ALA A 191 2.70 -11.79 -4.94
CA ALA A 191 3.44 -11.81 -6.21
C ALA A 191 4.92 -11.39 -6.04
N ILE A 192 5.22 -10.55 -5.04
CA ILE A 192 6.59 -10.13 -4.71
C ILE A 192 7.08 -10.80 -3.43
N CYS A 193 6.32 -10.72 -2.31
CA CYS A 193 6.74 -11.28 -1.02
C CYS A 193 6.91 -12.81 -1.04
N GLY A 194 6.20 -13.52 -1.90
CA GLY A 194 6.28 -14.98 -2.06
C GLY A 194 7.23 -15.46 -3.15
N ALA A 195 7.86 -14.55 -3.89
CA ALA A 195 8.77 -14.88 -4.97
C ALA A 195 10.15 -15.31 -4.45
N GLU A 196 10.82 -16.23 -5.15
CA GLU A 196 12.21 -16.58 -4.89
C GLU A 196 13.14 -15.38 -5.12
N ASP A 197 12.86 -14.60 -6.16
CA ASP A 197 13.56 -13.34 -6.46
C ASP A 197 12.55 -12.16 -6.50
N PRO A 198 12.40 -11.43 -5.39
CA PRO A 198 11.53 -10.27 -5.32
C PRO A 198 11.88 -9.14 -6.29
N LYS A 199 13.18 -9.01 -6.66
CA LYS A 199 13.63 -8.02 -7.65
C LYS A 199 13.11 -8.35 -9.04
N ALA A 200 13.32 -9.59 -9.48
CA ALA A 200 12.84 -10.04 -10.79
C ALA A 200 11.31 -10.01 -10.86
N ALA A 201 10.63 -10.38 -9.76
CA ALA A 201 9.17 -10.34 -9.66
C ALA A 201 8.62 -8.92 -9.76
N ALA A 202 9.26 -7.94 -9.08
CA ALA A 202 8.87 -6.53 -9.18
C ALA A 202 9.10 -5.97 -10.59
N ALA A 203 10.25 -6.28 -11.22
CA ALA A 203 10.58 -5.81 -12.57
C ALA A 203 9.68 -6.39 -13.67
N ALA A 204 8.98 -7.49 -13.38
CA ALA A 204 8.10 -8.17 -14.33
C ALA A 204 6.65 -7.68 -14.28
N ILE A 205 6.28 -6.89 -13.27
CA ILE A 205 4.96 -6.31 -13.08
C ILE A 205 4.92 -4.90 -13.68
#